data_2261650ff0157f00a7fd102d2312bfe2
#
_entry.id   2261650ff0157f00a7fd102d2312bfe2
#
_cell.length_a   1.000
_cell.length_b   1.000
_cell.length_c   1.000
_cell.angle_alpha   90.00
_cell.angle_beta   90.00
_cell.angle_gamma   90.00
#
_symmetry.space_group_name_H-M   'P 1'
#
loop_
_entity.id
_entity.type
_entity.pdbx_description
1 polymer ?
#
loop_
_entity_poly.entity_id
_entity_poly.type
_entity_poly.pdbx_seq_one_letter_code
_entity_poly.pdbx_strand_id
1 'polypeptide(L)'
;MTQSNPSSTPETHTRRTVVIAEDEVLIRMDLKEMLTEEGYDVVGEAGDGKAAIELTTEHRPDLVILDVKMPVLDGIAAAEAIARDRIAPVVMLTAFSQRELVERARDAGAMAYLVKPFNITDLVPAIELAVSRFQELAQLEKEVAGLTDRLETRKAVDRAKGILQEGLTLSEPEAFRWIQKTAMDLRLSMRQVAEGVIEHGVSGPQA
;
A
#
# COMPACT_ATOMS: atom_id res chain seq x y z
N MET A 1 49.49 3.03 22.32
CA MET A 1 48.87 2.33 21.15
C MET A 1 47.43 2.65 21.17
N THR A 2 47.09 3.70 20.45
CA THR A 2 45.71 4.25 20.35
C THR A 2 45.05 3.59 19.13
N GLN A 3 44.06 2.73 19.35
CA GLN A 3 43.29 2.15 18.27
C GLN A 3 42.20 3.14 17.84
N SER A 4 42.37 3.68 16.66
CA SER A 4 41.38 4.48 15.96
C SER A 4 40.24 3.55 15.48
N ASN A 5 39.03 3.83 15.93
CA ASN A 5 37.80 3.18 15.46
C ASN A 5 37.43 3.78 14.09
N PRO A 6 37.33 3.00 13.01
CA PRO A 6 36.94 3.52 11.72
C PRO A 6 35.42 3.53 11.53
N SER A 7 34.94 4.67 11.07
CA SER A 7 33.80 4.87 10.19
C SER A 7 32.42 4.40 10.65
N SER A 8 31.72 5.34 11.31
CA SER A 8 30.27 5.44 11.10
C SER A 8 30.03 5.97 9.67
N THR A 9 29.69 5.08 8.78
CA THR A 9 29.11 5.45 7.49
C THR A 9 27.84 6.25 7.81
N PRO A 10 27.61 7.45 7.26
CA PRO A 10 26.36 8.15 7.45
C PRO A 10 25.29 7.31 6.73
N GLU A 11 24.35 6.75 7.50
CA GLU A 11 23.11 6.25 6.93
C GLU A 11 22.48 7.42 6.18
N THR A 12 22.42 7.34 4.87
CA THR A 12 21.63 8.24 4.04
C THR A 12 20.16 8.01 4.41
N HIS A 13 19.69 8.68 5.46
CA HIS A 13 18.26 8.80 5.71
C HIS A 13 17.67 9.52 4.50
N THR A 14 17.14 8.77 3.57
CA THR A 14 16.31 9.31 2.49
C THR A 14 15.18 10.06 3.18
N ARG A 15 15.14 11.40 3.01
CA ARG A 15 14.10 12.23 3.61
C ARG A 15 12.76 11.76 3.08
N ARG A 16 11.78 11.59 3.97
CA ARG A 16 10.41 11.24 3.57
C ARG A 16 9.80 12.38 2.80
N THR A 17 9.21 12.07 1.66
CA THR A 17 8.53 13.02 0.79
C THR A 17 7.08 13.22 1.23
N VAL A 18 6.62 14.48 1.22
CA VAL A 18 5.29 14.87 1.69
C VAL A 18 4.60 15.77 0.66
N VAL A 19 3.33 15.51 0.38
CA VAL A 19 2.43 16.45 -0.27
C VAL A 19 1.52 17.06 0.79
N ILE A 20 1.38 18.38 0.79
CA ILE A 20 0.50 19.11 1.70
C ILE A 20 -0.61 19.82 0.92
N ALA A 21 -1.83 19.79 1.48
CA ALA A 21 -2.97 20.50 0.92
C ALA A 21 -3.72 21.27 2.01
N GLU A 22 -3.78 22.57 1.84
CA GLU A 22 -4.35 23.56 2.77
C GLU A 22 -4.71 24.81 1.98
N ASP A 23 -5.92 25.27 2.05
CA ASP A 23 -6.36 26.46 1.28
C ASP A 23 -5.85 27.78 1.89
N GLU A 24 -5.67 27.84 3.20
CA GLU A 24 -5.10 29.00 3.88
C GLU A 24 -3.58 29.06 3.69
N VAL A 25 -3.12 30.01 2.88
CA VAL A 25 -1.69 30.17 2.51
C VAL A 25 -0.76 30.25 3.72
N LEU A 26 -1.14 30.97 4.77
CA LEU A 26 -0.31 31.13 5.96
C LEU A 26 -0.15 29.81 6.72
N ILE A 27 -1.25 29.07 6.90
CA ILE A 27 -1.21 27.75 7.57
C ILE A 27 -0.38 26.77 6.75
N ARG A 28 -0.50 26.79 5.42
CA ARG A 28 0.29 25.94 4.53
C ARG A 28 1.78 26.26 4.61
N MET A 29 2.15 27.55 4.69
CA MET A 29 3.54 27.95 4.85
C MET A 29 4.12 27.49 6.20
N ASP A 30 3.40 27.70 7.30
CA ASP A 30 3.80 27.24 8.63
C ASP A 30 3.97 25.72 8.68
N LEU A 31 3.02 24.98 8.09
CA LEU A 31 3.09 23.52 8.00
C LEU A 31 4.32 23.05 7.21
N LYS A 32 4.61 23.72 6.09
CA LYS A 32 5.80 23.43 5.28
C LYS A 32 7.09 23.68 6.06
N GLU A 33 7.18 24.79 6.78
CA GLU A 33 8.34 25.14 7.61
C GLU A 33 8.56 24.08 8.70
N MET A 34 7.52 23.74 9.48
CA MET A 34 7.59 22.70 10.51
C MET A 34 8.06 21.35 9.94
N LEU A 35 7.53 20.93 8.81
CA LEU A 35 7.92 19.66 8.17
C LEU A 35 9.37 19.69 7.69
N THR A 36 9.81 20.81 7.12
CA THR A 36 11.17 20.95 6.60
C THR A 36 12.20 20.95 7.73
N GLU A 37 11.90 21.60 8.87
CA GLU A 37 12.75 21.60 10.07
C GLU A 37 12.91 20.20 10.66
N GLU A 38 11.86 19.36 10.59
CA GLU A 38 11.90 17.95 11.01
C GLU A 38 12.49 16.99 9.96
N GLY A 39 12.99 17.53 8.86
CA GLY A 39 13.70 16.77 7.84
C GLY A 39 12.83 16.07 6.82
N TYR A 40 11.55 16.42 6.73
CA TYR A 40 10.69 15.99 5.62
C TYR A 40 10.97 16.83 4.37
N ASP A 41 10.71 16.26 3.20
CA ASP A 41 10.82 16.93 1.90
C ASP A 41 9.43 17.19 1.33
N VAL A 42 9.00 18.46 1.34
CA VAL A 42 7.69 18.86 0.80
C VAL A 42 7.78 18.96 -0.71
N VAL A 43 7.35 17.91 -1.41
CA VAL A 43 7.44 17.77 -2.88
C VAL A 43 6.24 18.36 -3.63
N GLY A 44 5.16 18.70 -2.92
CA GLY A 44 3.97 19.30 -3.54
C GLY A 44 3.14 20.08 -2.53
N GLU A 45 2.60 21.23 -2.98
CA GLU A 45 1.71 22.10 -2.21
C GLU A 45 0.43 22.36 -3.01
N ALA A 46 -0.74 22.11 -2.41
CA ALA A 46 -2.03 22.30 -3.01
C ALA A 46 -2.90 23.26 -2.17
N GLY A 47 -3.79 23.99 -2.82
CA GLY A 47 -4.81 24.81 -2.18
C GLY A 47 -6.22 24.19 -2.25
N ASP A 48 -6.35 23.00 -2.84
CA ASP A 48 -7.61 22.28 -2.96
C ASP A 48 -7.38 20.77 -3.12
N GLY A 49 -8.44 19.99 -2.91
CA GLY A 49 -8.35 18.53 -2.94
C GLY A 49 -8.08 17.94 -4.31
N LYS A 50 -8.47 18.62 -5.40
CA LYS A 50 -8.20 18.13 -6.76
C LYS A 50 -6.72 18.23 -7.09
N ALA A 51 -6.11 19.38 -6.83
CA ALA A 51 -4.67 19.59 -6.99
C ALA A 51 -3.87 18.63 -6.07
N ALA A 52 -4.38 18.37 -4.86
CA ALA A 52 -3.75 17.39 -3.95
C ALA A 52 -3.70 15.98 -4.54
N ILE A 53 -4.78 15.49 -5.16
CA ILE A 53 -4.81 14.19 -5.82
C ILE A 53 -3.83 14.14 -7.00
N GLU A 54 -3.81 15.18 -7.83
CA GLU A 54 -2.92 15.27 -8.99
C GLU A 54 -1.45 15.20 -8.56
N LEU A 55 -1.03 16.03 -7.59
CA LEU A 55 0.33 16.04 -7.05
C LEU A 55 0.70 14.71 -6.37
N THR A 56 -0.24 14.12 -5.63
CA THR A 56 -0.02 12.82 -4.98
C THR A 56 0.18 11.70 -5.99
N THR A 57 -0.57 11.73 -7.09
CA THR A 57 -0.44 10.73 -8.17
C THR A 57 0.88 10.88 -8.91
N GLU A 58 1.31 12.12 -9.16
CA GLU A 58 2.55 12.45 -9.87
C GLU A 58 3.79 12.10 -9.04
N HIS A 59 3.84 12.59 -7.79
CA HIS A 59 5.04 12.45 -6.95
C HIS A 59 5.11 11.14 -6.16
N ARG A 60 3.99 10.44 -5.96
CA ARG A 60 3.88 9.25 -5.11
C ARG A 60 4.62 9.42 -3.78
N PRO A 61 4.22 10.40 -2.97
CA PRO A 61 4.93 10.75 -1.75
C PRO A 61 4.80 9.65 -0.68
N ASP A 62 5.67 9.72 0.33
CA ASP A 62 5.61 8.83 1.50
C ASP A 62 4.45 9.20 2.45
N LEU A 63 3.89 10.40 2.31
CA LEU A 63 2.81 10.93 3.15
C LEU A 63 2.04 12.04 2.43
N VAL A 64 0.74 12.13 2.72
CA VAL A 64 -0.11 13.26 2.32
C VAL A 64 -0.77 13.86 3.56
N ILE A 65 -0.72 15.18 3.69
CA ILE A 65 -1.41 15.94 4.75
C ILE A 65 -2.48 16.80 4.09
N LEU A 66 -3.75 16.61 4.49
CA LEU A 66 -4.89 17.29 3.88
C LEU A 66 -5.71 18.06 4.92
N ASP A 67 -6.01 19.30 4.67
CA ASP A 67 -7.11 19.97 5.40
C ASP A 67 -8.45 19.38 4.99
N VAL A 68 -9.38 19.30 5.94
CA VAL A 68 -10.75 18.81 5.69
C VAL A 68 -11.52 19.76 4.79
N LYS A 69 -11.43 21.08 5.05
CA LYS A 69 -12.20 22.09 4.34
C LYS A 69 -11.36 22.79 3.30
N MET A 70 -11.53 22.42 2.05
CA MET A 70 -10.88 23.08 0.92
C MET A 70 -11.89 23.38 -0.18
N PRO A 71 -11.64 24.39 -1.04
CA PRO A 71 -12.48 24.67 -2.21
C PRO A 71 -12.35 23.58 -3.28
N VAL A 72 -13.21 23.62 -4.29
CA VAL A 72 -13.23 22.72 -5.46
C VAL A 72 -13.55 21.28 -5.07
N LEU A 73 -12.68 20.64 -4.28
CA LEU A 73 -12.85 19.29 -3.72
C LEU A 73 -12.40 19.33 -2.26
N ASP A 74 -13.24 18.85 -1.35
CA ASP A 74 -12.89 18.79 0.07
C ASP A 74 -11.83 17.70 0.35
N GLY A 75 -11.15 17.84 1.50
CA GLY A 75 -10.07 16.92 1.85
C GLY A 75 -10.55 15.50 2.13
N ILE A 76 -11.81 15.31 2.54
CA ILE A 76 -12.36 13.98 2.78
C ILE A 76 -12.50 13.22 1.45
N ALA A 77 -13.06 13.89 0.43
CA ALA A 77 -13.17 13.30 -0.90
C ALA A 77 -11.79 13.07 -1.54
N ALA A 78 -10.82 13.95 -1.30
CA ALA A 78 -9.44 13.75 -1.74
C ALA A 78 -8.79 12.55 -1.02
N ALA A 79 -8.98 12.43 0.29
CA ALA A 79 -8.49 11.29 1.07
C ALA A 79 -9.06 9.96 0.58
N GLU A 80 -10.37 9.91 0.29
CA GLU A 80 -11.03 8.73 -0.25
C GLU A 80 -10.43 8.28 -1.59
N ALA A 81 -10.15 9.23 -2.50
CA ALA A 81 -9.52 8.93 -3.77
C ALA A 81 -8.09 8.38 -3.61
N ILE A 82 -7.28 9.03 -2.77
CA ILE A 82 -5.90 8.63 -2.50
C ILE A 82 -5.85 7.27 -1.80
N ALA A 83 -6.73 7.04 -0.81
CA ALA A 83 -6.81 5.78 -0.07
C ALA A 83 -7.29 4.62 -0.95
N ARG A 84 -8.30 4.84 -1.82
CA ARG A 84 -8.80 3.83 -2.77
C ARG A 84 -7.70 3.33 -3.69
N ASP A 85 -6.88 4.23 -4.21
CA ASP A 85 -5.78 3.90 -5.12
C ASP A 85 -4.49 3.54 -4.37
N ARG A 86 -4.51 3.57 -3.01
CA ARG A 86 -3.41 3.19 -2.10
C ARG A 86 -2.09 3.86 -2.44
N ILE A 87 -2.15 5.14 -2.79
CA ILE A 87 -0.97 5.88 -3.24
C ILE A 87 -0.05 6.21 -2.07
N ALA A 88 -0.61 6.73 -0.98
CA ALA A 88 0.13 7.16 0.21
C ALA A 88 -0.76 7.18 1.46
N PRO A 89 -0.18 7.12 2.67
CA PRO A 89 -0.91 7.37 3.91
C PRO A 89 -1.40 8.81 3.99
N VAL A 90 -2.59 9.02 4.56
CA VAL A 90 -3.22 10.33 4.69
C VAL A 90 -3.35 10.72 6.16
N VAL A 91 -2.88 11.93 6.50
CA VAL A 91 -3.15 12.63 7.75
C VAL A 91 -4.11 13.78 7.46
N MET A 92 -5.23 13.84 8.18
CA MET A 92 -6.21 14.92 8.03
C MET A 92 -5.98 16.02 9.05
N LEU A 93 -6.03 17.28 8.60
CA LEU A 93 -6.09 18.45 9.46
C LEU A 93 -7.53 18.92 9.58
N THR A 94 -7.99 19.28 10.77
CA THR A 94 -9.36 19.75 10.97
C THR A 94 -9.43 20.87 12.00
N ALA A 95 -10.22 21.89 11.72
CA ALA A 95 -10.53 22.93 12.69
C ALA A 95 -11.57 22.49 13.75
N PHE A 96 -12.15 21.30 13.58
CA PHE A 96 -13.26 20.85 14.41
C PHE A 96 -13.00 19.46 14.99
N SER A 97 -13.17 19.35 16.31
CA SER A 97 -13.18 18.06 17.03
C SER A 97 -14.54 17.34 16.94
N GLN A 98 -15.40 17.70 15.97
CA GLN A 98 -16.71 17.07 15.84
C GLN A 98 -16.54 15.59 15.46
N ARG A 99 -17.08 14.72 16.29
CA ARG A 99 -16.99 13.27 16.13
C ARG A 99 -17.40 12.78 14.73
N GLU A 100 -18.43 13.41 14.17
CA GLU A 100 -18.94 13.08 12.83
C GLU A 100 -17.89 13.28 11.72
N LEU A 101 -17.13 14.37 11.77
CA LEU A 101 -16.06 14.64 10.79
C LEU A 101 -14.89 13.68 10.94
N VAL A 102 -14.56 13.31 12.18
CA VAL A 102 -13.51 12.31 12.45
C VAL A 102 -13.94 10.93 11.93
N GLU A 103 -15.19 10.54 12.14
CA GLU A 103 -15.75 9.29 11.63
C GLU A 103 -15.74 9.27 10.09
N ARG A 104 -16.16 10.36 9.43
CA ARG A 104 -16.09 10.49 7.96
C ARG A 104 -14.66 10.43 7.43
N ALA A 105 -13.71 11.11 8.07
CA ALA A 105 -12.30 11.08 7.67
C ALA A 105 -11.72 9.66 7.79
N ARG A 106 -12.04 8.95 8.87
CA ARG A 106 -11.66 7.54 9.05
C ARG A 106 -12.26 6.66 7.96
N ASP A 107 -13.55 6.80 7.66
CA ASP A 107 -14.26 6.00 6.66
C ASP A 107 -13.74 6.30 5.24
N ALA A 108 -13.23 7.52 5.00
CA ALA A 108 -12.51 7.91 3.79
C ALA A 108 -11.06 7.35 3.72
N GLY A 109 -10.62 6.60 4.72
CA GLY A 109 -9.31 5.96 4.74
C GLY A 109 -8.17 6.78 5.32
N ALA A 110 -8.45 7.90 6.00
CA ALA A 110 -7.42 8.64 6.74
C ALA A 110 -6.82 7.78 7.86
N MET A 111 -5.49 7.78 7.95
CA MET A 111 -4.74 6.98 8.92
C MET A 111 -4.55 7.67 10.27
N ALA A 112 -4.54 9.00 10.26
CA ALA A 112 -4.50 9.85 11.45
C ALA A 112 -5.21 11.18 11.17
N TYR A 113 -5.52 11.91 12.24
CA TYR A 113 -6.05 13.29 12.15
C TYR A 113 -5.45 14.16 13.25
N LEU A 114 -5.37 15.47 12.96
CA LEU A 114 -4.93 16.51 13.89
C LEU A 114 -5.95 17.63 13.95
N VAL A 115 -6.19 18.15 15.14
CA VAL A 115 -7.07 19.30 15.36
C VAL A 115 -6.26 20.58 15.38
N LYS A 116 -6.64 21.57 14.56
CA LYS A 116 -6.06 22.93 14.56
C LYS A 116 -6.52 23.71 15.79
N PRO A 117 -5.63 24.50 16.45
CA PRO A 117 -4.22 24.65 16.15
C PRO A 117 -3.40 23.44 16.67
N PHE A 118 -2.39 23.05 15.94
CA PHE A 118 -1.46 21.98 16.30
C PHE A 118 -0.02 22.52 16.29
N ASN A 119 0.86 21.79 16.89
CA ASN A 119 2.30 22.08 16.92
C ASN A 119 3.08 20.86 16.44
N ILE A 120 4.38 21.00 16.32
CA ILE A 120 5.26 19.95 15.81
C ILE A 120 5.24 18.67 16.67
N THR A 121 5.06 18.81 17.99
CA THR A 121 4.99 17.67 18.92
C THR A 121 3.69 16.86 18.78
N ASP A 122 2.68 17.43 18.13
CA ASP A 122 1.44 16.74 17.77
C ASP A 122 1.55 16.13 16.36
N LEU A 123 2.18 16.88 15.43
CA LEU A 123 2.28 16.52 14.03
C LEU A 123 3.14 15.27 13.79
N VAL A 124 4.35 15.25 14.37
CA VAL A 124 5.30 14.12 14.15
C VAL A 124 4.73 12.77 14.60
N PRO A 125 4.14 12.61 15.80
CA PRO A 125 3.52 11.35 16.20
C PRO A 125 2.35 10.94 15.31
N ALA A 126 1.55 11.90 14.81
CA ALA A 126 0.45 11.61 13.90
C ALA A 126 0.95 11.09 12.54
N ILE A 127 2.04 11.67 12.03
CA ILE A 127 2.71 11.20 10.82
C ILE A 127 3.23 9.77 10.99
N GLU A 128 3.98 9.52 12.06
CA GLU A 128 4.53 8.18 12.32
C GLU A 128 3.43 7.13 12.47
N LEU A 129 2.34 7.48 13.15
CA LEU A 129 1.18 6.60 13.27
C LEU A 129 0.54 6.32 11.91
N ALA A 130 0.37 7.34 11.07
CA ALA A 130 -0.23 7.19 9.74
C ALA A 130 0.61 6.29 8.84
N VAL A 131 1.93 6.51 8.81
CA VAL A 131 2.86 5.69 8.03
C VAL A 131 2.87 4.24 8.51
N SER A 132 2.96 4.04 9.83
CA SER A 132 2.94 2.68 10.42
C SER A 132 1.67 1.91 10.08
N ARG A 133 0.49 2.54 10.22
CA ARG A 133 -0.80 1.92 9.88
C ARG A 133 -0.91 1.57 8.40
N PHE A 134 -0.43 2.44 7.53
CA PHE A 134 -0.45 2.21 6.10
C PHE A 134 0.42 1.00 5.72
N GLN A 135 1.63 0.92 6.30
CA GLN A 135 2.53 -0.21 6.10
C GLN A 135 1.95 -1.53 6.62
N GLU A 136 1.34 -1.49 7.80
CA GLU A 136 0.66 -2.66 8.39
C GLU A 136 -0.47 -3.17 7.50
N LEU A 137 -1.33 -2.28 7.00
CA LEU A 137 -2.39 -2.64 6.07
C LEU A 137 -1.84 -3.25 4.78
N ALA A 138 -0.82 -2.65 4.18
CA ALA A 138 -0.19 -3.16 2.97
C ALA A 138 0.41 -4.57 3.19
N GLN A 139 0.99 -4.81 4.37
CA GLN A 139 1.52 -6.12 4.74
C GLN A 139 0.42 -7.16 4.89
N LEU A 140 -0.65 -6.83 5.61
CA LEU A 140 -1.81 -7.73 5.80
C LEU A 140 -2.45 -8.11 4.47
N GLU A 141 -2.61 -7.17 3.55
CA GLU A 141 -3.15 -7.44 2.23
C GLU A 141 -2.29 -8.35 1.38
N LYS A 142 -0.98 -8.16 1.45
CA LYS A 142 -0.03 -9.04 0.78
C LYS A 142 -0.12 -10.46 1.34
N GLU A 143 -0.31 -10.61 2.65
CA GLU A 143 -0.50 -11.91 3.28
C GLU A 143 -1.81 -12.56 2.85
N VAL A 144 -2.91 -11.81 2.85
CA VAL A 144 -4.23 -12.30 2.40
C VAL A 144 -4.17 -12.73 0.92
N ALA A 145 -3.57 -11.91 0.05
CA ALA A 145 -3.38 -12.25 -1.36
C ALA A 145 -2.57 -13.54 -1.53
N GLY A 146 -1.49 -13.69 -0.75
CA GLY A 146 -0.66 -14.91 -0.78
C GLY A 146 -1.39 -16.16 -0.28
N LEU A 147 -2.23 -16.04 0.75
CA LEU A 147 -3.06 -17.14 1.24
C LEU A 147 -4.14 -17.53 0.23
N THR A 148 -4.78 -16.54 -0.39
CA THR A 148 -5.79 -16.77 -1.43
C THR A 148 -5.18 -17.49 -2.64
N ASP A 149 -4.01 -17.05 -3.11
CA ASP A 149 -3.32 -17.68 -4.23
C ASP A 149 -2.92 -19.14 -3.92
N ARG A 150 -2.45 -19.42 -2.71
CA ARG A 150 -2.15 -20.80 -2.26
C ARG A 150 -3.41 -21.67 -2.23
N LEU A 151 -4.53 -21.13 -1.77
CA LEU A 151 -5.80 -21.85 -1.73
C LEU A 151 -6.30 -22.18 -3.14
N GLU A 152 -6.27 -21.22 -4.05
CA GLU A 152 -6.67 -21.42 -5.44
C GLU A 152 -5.74 -22.40 -6.17
N THR A 153 -4.43 -22.30 -5.93
CA THR A 153 -3.45 -23.28 -6.46
C THR A 153 -3.78 -24.69 -5.97
N ARG A 154 -4.06 -24.86 -4.66
CA ARG A 154 -4.41 -26.18 -4.11
C ARG A 154 -5.67 -26.75 -4.73
N LYS A 155 -6.74 -25.94 -4.85
CA LYS A 155 -8.00 -26.36 -5.50
C LYS A 155 -7.78 -26.77 -6.96
N ALA A 156 -7.00 -25.99 -7.73
CA ALA A 156 -6.68 -26.32 -9.12
C ALA A 156 -5.91 -27.63 -9.22
N VAL A 157 -4.88 -27.82 -8.39
CA VAL A 157 -4.06 -29.06 -8.34
C VAL A 157 -4.91 -30.28 -7.96
N ASP A 158 -5.80 -30.17 -6.96
CA ASP A 158 -6.64 -31.28 -6.52
C ASP A 158 -7.65 -31.66 -7.63
N ARG A 159 -8.21 -30.68 -8.34
CA ARG A 159 -9.09 -30.94 -9.50
C ARG A 159 -8.34 -31.57 -10.67
N ALA A 160 -7.15 -31.06 -10.99
CA ALA A 160 -6.29 -31.63 -12.05
C ALA A 160 -5.86 -33.06 -11.74
N LYS A 161 -5.54 -33.37 -10.47
CA LYS A 161 -5.24 -34.75 -10.03
C LYS A 161 -6.39 -35.69 -10.36
N GLY A 162 -7.66 -35.30 -10.07
CA GLY A 162 -8.82 -36.10 -10.41
C GLY A 162 -8.92 -36.41 -11.91
N ILE A 163 -8.71 -35.43 -12.78
CA ILE A 163 -8.73 -35.61 -14.25
C ILE A 163 -7.59 -36.54 -14.70
N LEU A 164 -6.40 -36.40 -14.16
CA LEU A 164 -5.25 -37.26 -14.48
C LEU A 164 -5.44 -38.70 -13.98
N GLN A 165 -6.06 -38.89 -12.81
CA GLN A 165 -6.40 -40.22 -12.28
C GLN A 165 -7.39 -40.93 -13.19
N GLU A 166 -8.43 -40.25 -13.64
CA GLU A 166 -9.43 -40.82 -14.55
C GLU A 166 -8.88 -41.05 -15.97
N GLY A 167 -8.13 -40.08 -16.50
CA GLY A 167 -7.67 -40.13 -17.90
C GLY A 167 -6.43 -40.99 -18.13
N LEU A 168 -5.51 -41.06 -17.16
CA LEU A 168 -4.25 -41.84 -17.27
C LEU A 168 -4.16 -43.02 -16.31
N THR A 169 -5.20 -43.28 -15.54
CA THR A 169 -5.24 -44.38 -14.55
C THR A 169 -4.10 -44.29 -13.53
N LEU A 170 -3.72 -43.05 -13.16
CA LEU A 170 -2.66 -42.78 -12.20
C LEU A 170 -3.19 -42.83 -10.75
N SER A 171 -2.36 -43.24 -9.83
CA SER A 171 -2.64 -43.04 -8.40
C SER A 171 -2.51 -41.55 -8.04
N GLU A 172 -3.09 -41.11 -6.92
CA GLU A 172 -3.01 -39.72 -6.47
C GLU A 172 -1.56 -39.21 -6.34
N PRO A 173 -0.59 -39.96 -5.75
CA PRO A 173 0.79 -39.54 -5.70
C PRO A 173 1.47 -39.44 -7.08
N GLU A 174 1.06 -40.25 -8.04
CA GLU A 174 1.59 -40.20 -9.41
C GLU A 174 1.05 -39.02 -10.17
N ALA A 175 -0.24 -38.71 -10.05
CA ALA A 175 -0.87 -37.51 -10.63
C ALA A 175 -0.21 -36.23 -10.09
N PHE A 176 0.04 -36.15 -8.78
CA PHE A 176 0.76 -35.01 -8.19
C PHE A 176 2.18 -34.88 -8.75
N ARG A 177 2.94 -35.96 -8.81
CA ARG A 177 4.29 -35.96 -9.39
C ARG A 177 4.31 -35.59 -10.86
N TRP A 178 3.28 -36.00 -11.62
CA TRP A 178 3.13 -35.59 -13.01
C TRP A 178 2.99 -34.08 -13.15
N ILE A 179 2.08 -33.44 -12.36
CA ILE A 179 1.90 -32.00 -12.35
C ILE A 179 3.21 -31.29 -11.97
N GLN A 180 3.89 -31.77 -10.92
CA GLN A 180 5.14 -31.20 -10.44
C GLN A 180 6.25 -31.29 -11.50
N LYS A 181 6.43 -32.44 -12.12
CA LYS A 181 7.43 -32.64 -13.17
C LYS A 181 7.14 -31.77 -14.39
N THR A 182 5.91 -31.74 -14.86
CA THR A 182 5.50 -30.89 -15.99
C THR A 182 5.72 -29.41 -15.69
N ALA A 183 5.45 -28.97 -14.48
CA ALA A 183 5.74 -27.58 -14.05
C ALA A 183 7.24 -27.25 -14.12
N MET A 184 8.10 -28.17 -13.70
CA MET A 184 9.55 -28.01 -13.79
C MET A 184 10.05 -28.05 -15.25
N ASP A 185 9.59 -28.99 -16.03
CA ASP A 185 10.01 -29.19 -17.44
C ASP A 185 9.63 -27.99 -18.32
N LEU A 186 8.43 -27.45 -18.12
CA LEU A 186 7.90 -26.31 -18.89
C LEU A 186 8.20 -24.94 -18.24
N ARG A 187 8.85 -24.89 -17.07
CA ARG A 187 9.06 -23.66 -16.29
C ARG A 187 7.79 -22.88 -15.98
N LEU A 188 6.70 -23.60 -15.75
CA LEU A 188 5.40 -23.08 -15.36
C LEU A 188 5.18 -23.25 -13.85
N SER A 189 4.24 -22.49 -13.28
CA SER A 189 3.75 -22.76 -11.93
C SER A 189 2.89 -24.02 -11.90
N MET A 190 2.79 -24.69 -10.75
CA MET A 190 1.89 -25.82 -10.58
C MET A 190 0.42 -25.46 -10.86
N ARG A 191 0.03 -24.23 -10.58
CA ARG A 191 -1.28 -23.69 -10.89
C ARG A 191 -1.53 -23.64 -12.40
N GLN A 192 -0.61 -23.07 -13.18
CA GLN A 192 -0.72 -23.01 -14.63
C GLN A 192 -0.81 -24.38 -15.28
N VAL A 193 -0.03 -25.35 -14.82
CA VAL A 193 -0.13 -26.74 -15.29
C VAL A 193 -1.48 -27.36 -14.93
N ALA A 194 -1.94 -27.14 -13.70
CA ALA A 194 -3.23 -27.66 -13.25
C ALA A 194 -4.40 -27.06 -14.02
N GLU A 195 -4.38 -25.75 -14.25
CA GLU A 195 -5.37 -25.04 -15.08
C GLU A 195 -5.36 -25.57 -16.53
N GLY A 196 -4.17 -25.80 -17.12
CA GLY A 196 -4.05 -26.41 -18.43
C GLY A 196 -4.64 -27.83 -18.51
N VAL A 197 -4.44 -28.66 -17.48
CA VAL A 197 -5.09 -29.98 -17.39
C VAL A 197 -6.60 -29.87 -17.25
N ILE A 198 -7.10 -28.89 -16.50
CA ILE A 198 -8.54 -28.66 -16.33
C ILE A 198 -9.19 -28.21 -17.65
N GLU A 199 -8.53 -27.36 -18.43
CA GLU A 199 -9.07 -26.84 -19.70
C GLU A 199 -8.96 -27.84 -20.87
N HIS A 200 -7.83 -28.55 -20.97
CA HIS A 200 -7.50 -29.37 -22.14
C HIS A 200 -7.46 -30.87 -21.87
N GLY A 201 -7.78 -31.30 -20.66
CA GLY A 201 -7.73 -32.71 -20.26
C GLY A 201 -6.27 -33.23 -20.16
N VAL A 202 -6.14 -34.54 -20.40
CA VAL A 202 -4.87 -35.28 -20.21
C VAL A 202 -3.77 -34.89 -21.21
N SER A 203 -4.12 -34.20 -22.31
CA SER A 203 -3.16 -33.78 -23.33
C SER A 203 -2.22 -32.66 -22.88
N GLY A 204 -2.52 -32.01 -21.78
CA GLY A 204 -1.68 -30.95 -21.14
C GLY A 204 -1.30 -29.79 -22.06
N PRO A 205 -0.71 -28.74 -21.54
CA PRO A 205 -0.21 -27.66 -22.39
C PRO A 205 0.93 -28.21 -23.28
N GLN A 206 0.68 -28.20 -24.59
CA GLN A 206 1.74 -28.44 -25.57
C GLN A 206 2.67 -27.26 -25.60
N ALA A 207 4.00 -27.53 -25.62
CA ALA A 207 5.06 -26.52 -25.68
C ALA A 207 4.99 -25.69 -26.97
#